data_d14f1709058d4d29c3bcc502403f4977
#
_entry.id   d14f1709058d4d29c3bcc502403f4977
#
_cell.length_a   1.000
_cell.length_b   1.000
_cell.length_c   1.000
_cell.angle_alpha   90.00
_cell.angle_beta   90.00
_cell.angle_gamma   90.00
#
_symmetry.space_group_name_H-M   'P 1'
#
loop_
_entity.id
_entity.type
_entity.pdbx_description
1 polymer ?
#
loop_
_entity_poly.entity_id
_entity_poly.type
_entity_poly.pdbx_seq_one_letter_code
_entity_poly.pdbx_strand_id
1 'polypeptide(L)'
;MKVDKLKSFRLLNMYEKLNRGDIINKKQFASEFGISEKSVQRDIDDLRAYLSESYESGDDITIEYDYAKGGYRLIKQEREFLTNEEIFAVAKVLLESRGFNKQELNTLIDKLMLQATPSARVNIKELILNERFHYIPPRHGKPLIEPLWELNEHIFNKEIIEFDYVRKDGAASHRKVKPLSLMFSDYYFYLIAWMADDSKDYPTVFR
;
A
#
# COMPACT_ATOMS: atom_id res chain seq x y z
N MET A 1 -23.92 -37.92 -2.77
CA MET A 1 -22.74 -37.72 -1.90
C MET A 1 -21.38 -38.07 -2.53
N LYS A 2 -21.26 -39.01 -3.45
CA LYS A 2 -19.97 -39.31 -4.15
C LYS A 2 -19.55 -38.28 -5.20
N VAL A 3 -20.50 -37.63 -5.88
CA VAL A 3 -20.23 -36.67 -6.96
C VAL A 3 -19.64 -35.37 -6.43
N ASP A 4 -20.11 -34.87 -5.28
CA ASP A 4 -19.58 -33.59 -4.69
C ASP A 4 -18.15 -33.71 -4.16
N LYS A 5 -17.81 -34.89 -3.56
CA LYS A 5 -16.42 -35.13 -3.15
C LYS A 5 -15.45 -35.19 -4.31
N LEU A 6 -15.85 -35.73 -5.44
CA LEU A 6 -15.03 -35.79 -6.65
C LEU A 6 -14.84 -34.42 -7.29
N LYS A 7 -15.87 -33.57 -7.29
CA LYS A 7 -15.76 -32.18 -7.81
C LYS A 7 -14.84 -31.34 -6.95
N SER A 8 -15.00 -31.36 -5.63
CA SER A 8 -14.15 -30.60 -4.70
C SER A 8 -12.69 -31.02 -4.79
N PHE A 9 -12.42 -32.34 -4.87
CA PHE A 9 -11.06 -32.85 -5.04
C PHE A 9 -10.43 -32.39 -6.36
N ARG A 10 -11.21 -32.39 -7.45
CA ARG A 10 -10.76 -31.95 -8.77
C ARG A 10 -10.45 -30.45 -8.79
N LEU A 11 -11.30 -29.60 -8.17
CA LEU A 11 -11.06 -28.16 -8.04
C LEU A 11 -9.79 -27.86 -7.24
N LEU A 12 -9.60 -28.55 -6.11
CA LEU A 12 -8.38 -28.40 -5.30
C LEU A 12 -7.12 -28.83 -6.06
N ASN A 13 -7.19 -29.96 -6.80
CA ASN A 13 -6.07 -30.41 -7.62
C ASN A 13 -5.75 -29.42 -8.75
N MET A 14 -6.79 -28.89 -9.43
CA MET A 14 -6.62 -27.86 -10.45
C MET A 14 -5.97 -26.61 -9.87
N TYR A 15 -6.44 -26.13 -8.73
CA TYR A 15 -5.87 -24.98 -8.04
C TYR A 15 -4.43 -25.20 -7.60
N GLU A 16 -4.11 -26.40 -7.06
CA GLU A 16 -2.74 -26.74 -6.67
C GLU A 16 -1.79 -26.77 -7.87
N LYS A 17 -2.18 -27.38 -9.00
CA LYS A 17 -1.40 -27.37 -10.25
C LYS A 17 -1.15 -25.95 -10.74
N LEU A 18 -2.22 -25.11 -10.79
CA LEU A 18 -2.11 -23.72 -11.20
C LEU A 18 -1.18 -22.92 -10.28
N ASN A 19 -1.24 -23.15 -8.97
CA ASN A 19 -0.35 -22.50 -7.99
C ASN A 19 1.13 -22.88 -8.13
N ARG A 20 1.42 -24.08 -8.61
CA ARG A 20 2.79 -24.54 -8.94
C ARG A 20 3.32 -23.96 -10.24
N GLY A 21 2.48 -23.24 -11.00
CA GLY A 21 2.83 -22.69 -12.32
C GLY A 21 2.55 -23.65 -13.49
N ASP A 22 1.86 -24.77 -13.23
CA ASP A 22 1.47 -25.71 -14.28
C ASP A 22 0.38 -25.11 -15.18
N ILE A 23 0.36 -25.56 -16.43
CA ILE A 23 -0.62 -25.19 -17.43
C ILE A 23 -1.74 -26.23 -17.46
N ILE A 24 -2.98 -25.80 -17.29
CA ILE A 24 -4.15 -26.68 -17.40
C ILE A 24 -4.65 -26.73 -18.84
N ASN A 25 -4.29 -27.80 -19.55
CA ASN A 25 -4.90 -28.11 -20.85
C ASN A 25 -6.22 -28.84 -20.64
N LYS A 26 -7.35 -28.31 -21.18
CA LYS A 26 -8.70 -28.87 -20.95
C LYS A 26 -8.80 -30.33 -21.35
N LYS A 27 -8.28 -30.70 -22.53
CA LYS A 27 -8.36 -32.05 -23.06
C LYS A 27 -7.60 -33.06 -22.20
N GLN A 28 -6.39 -32.67 -21.79
CA GLN A 28 -5.54 -33.51 -20.94
C GLN A 28 -6.15 -33.69 -19.55
N PHE A 29 -6.62 -32.59 -18.93
CA PHE A 29 -7.25 -32.62 -17.62
C PHE A 29 -8.58 -33.38 -17.61
N ALA A 30 -9.39 -33.24 -18.69
CA ALA A 30 -10.61 -34.00 -18.88
C ALA A 30 -10.34 -35.51 -18.92
N SER A 31 -9.27 -35.93 -19.64
CA SER A 31 -8.88 -37.33 -19.72
C SER A 31 -8.37 -37.87 -18.36
N GLU A 32 -7.59 -37.07 -17.61
CA GLU A 32 -7.06 -37.45 -16.28
C GLU A 32 -8.18 -37.75 -15.27
N PHE A 33 -9.26 -36.97 -15.30
CA PHE A 33 -10.37 -37.11 -14.37
C PHE A 33 -11.62 -37.82 -14.93
N GLY A 34 -11.57 -38.28 -16.19
CA GLY A 34 -12.66 -38.99 -16.82
C GLY A 34 -13.94 -38.14 -17.00
N ILE A 35 -13.80 -36.85 -17.29
CA ILE A 35 -14.90 -35.90 -17.45
C ILE A 35 -14.86 -35.23 -18.83
N SER A 36 -15.88 -34.42 -19.14
CA SER A 36 -15.94 -33.67 -20.40
C SER A 36 -15.10 -32.36 -20.28
N GLU A 37 -14.56 -31.86 -21.40
CA GLU A 37 -13.92 -30.55 -21.48
C GLU A 37 -14.86 -29.42 -21.05
N LYS A 38 -16.15 -29.56 -21.24
CA LYS A 38 -17.17 -28.62 -20.76
C LYS A 38 -17.24 -28.58 -19.22
N SER A 39 -17.03 -29.75 -18.57
CA SER A 39 -16.93 -29.79 -17.10
C SER A 39 -15.66 -29.12 -16.59
N VAL A 40 -14.52 -29.31 -17.29
CA VAL A 40 -13.27 -28.60 -16.96
C VAL A 40 -13.45 -27.10 -17.10
N GLN A 41 -14.14 -26.62 -18.15
CA GLN A 41 -14.42 -25.20 -18.31
C GLN A 41 -15.21 -24.62 -17.12
N ARG A 42 -16.25 -25.35 -16.69
CA ARG A 42 -17.02 -24.93 -15.49
C ARG A 42 -16.19 -24.89 -14.23
N ASP A 43 -15.29 -25.85 -14.05
CA ASP A 43 -14.38 -25.87 -12.90
C ASP A 43 -13.41 -24.68 -12.92
N ILE A 44 -12.93 -24.27 -14.10
CA ILE A 44 -12.12 -23.07 -14.28
C ILE A 44 -12.93 -21.80 -13.93
N ASP A 45 -14.18 -21.74 -14.38
CA ASP A 45 -15.05 -20.59 -14.12
C ASP A 45 -15.44 -20.52 -12.63
N ASP A 46 -15.68 -21.65 -11.96
CA ASP A 46 -15.90 -21.73 -10.52
C ASP A 46 -14.66 -21.25 -9.73
N LEU A 47 -13.45 -21.65 -10.16
CA LEU A 47 -12.22 -21.16 -9.55
C LEU A 47 -12.00 -19.66 -9.77
N ARG A 48 -12.33 -19.14 -10.96
CA ARG A 48 -12.26 -17.69 -11.22
C ARG A 48 -13.20 -16.92 -10.30
N ALA A 49 -14.45 -17.37 -10.17
CA ALA A 49 -15.42 -16.76 -9.27
C ALA A 49 -14.91 -16.77 -7.82
N TYR A 50 -14.43 -17.91 -7.35
CA TYR A 50 -13.85 -18.03 -6.02
C TYR A 50 -12.67 -17.08 -5.80
N LEU A 51 -11.74 -16.99 -6.76
CA LEU A 51 -10.59 -16.11 -6.67
C LEU A 51 -11.01 -14.64 -6.64
N SER A 52 -11.98 -14.23 -7.48
CA SER A 52 -12.47 -12.85 -7.50
C SER A 52 -13.21 -12.45 -6.21
N GLU A 53 -13.91 -13.37 -5.55
CA GLU A 53 -14.60 -13.12 -4.28
C GLU A 53 -13.67 -13.16 -3.07
N SER A 54 -12.67 -14.06 -3.09
CA SER A 54 -11.77 -14.27 -1.94
C SER A 54 -10.69 -13.20 -1.80
N TYR A 55 -10.40 -12.45 -2.85
CA TYR A 55 -9.34 -11.45 -2.91
C TYR A 55 -9.89 -10.02 -3.11
N GLU A 56 -10.94 -9.65 -2.35
CA GLU A 56 -11.55 -8.30 -2.34
C GLU A 56 -10.56 -7.15 -2.08
N SER A 57 -9.34 -7.43 -1.69
CA SER A 57 -8.33 -6.44 -1.29
C SER A 57 -7.19 -6.26 -2.30
N GLY A 58 -7.46 -6.45 -3.60
CA GLY A 58 -6.55 -5.99 -4.66
C GLY A 58 -5.38 -6.92 -5.02
N ASP A 59 -5.43 -8.21 -4.69
CA ASP A 59 -4.58 -9.20 -5.31
C ASP A 59 -5.27 -9.64 -6.61
N ASP A 60 -4.84 -9.10 -7.75
CA ASP A 60 -5.32 -9.53 -9.05
C ASP A 60 -4.77 -10.94 -9.38
N ILE A 61 -5.38 -11.95 -8.77
CA ILE A 61 -5.15 -13.34 -9.10
C ILE A 61 -6.22 -13.76 -10.11
N THR A 62 -5.82 -14.04 -11.34
CA THR A 62 -6.72 -14.44 -12.40
C THR A 62 -6.23 -15.68 -13.12
N ILE A 63 -7.18 -16.46 -13.69
CA ILE A 63 -6.86 -17.60 -14.53
C ILE A 63 -7.07 -17.18 -15.98
N GLU A 64 -6.00 -17.09 -16.76
CA GLU A 64 -6.03 -16.71 -18.18
C GLU A 64 -5.64 -17.86 -19.09
N TYR A 65 -6.09 -17.78 -20.35
CA TYR A 65 -5.68 -18.74 -21.37
C TYR A 65 -4.41 -18.28 -22.05
N ASP A 66 -3.35 -19.08 -21.98
CA ASP A 66 -2.08 -18.86 -22.65
C ASP A 66 -2.11 -19.56 -24.02
N TYR A 67 -2.24 -18.77 -25.08
CA TYR A 67 -2.30 -19.26 -26.47
C TYR A 67 -1.00 -19.94 -26.91
N ALA A 68 0.16 -19.49 -26.41
CA ALA A 68 1.46 -20.05 -26.76
C ALA A 68 1.66 -21.44 -26.14
N LYS A 69 1.12 -21.65 -24.95
CA LYS A 69 1.22 -22.91 -24.20
C LYS A 69 -0.01 -23.82 -24.34
N GLY A 70 -1.07 -23.30 -24.96
CA GLY A 70 -2.29 -24.08 -25.27
C GLY A 70 -3.10 -24.49 -24.03
N GLY A 71 -3.15 -23.67 -22.98
CA GLY A 71 -3.89 -23.98 -21.77
C GLY A 71 -4.04 -22.82 -20.82
N TYR A 72 -4.70 -23.05 -19.69
CA TYR A 72 -4.95 -22.05 -18.67
C TYR A 72 -3.82 -21.98 -17.67
N ARG A 73 -3.44 -20.77 -17.27
CA ARG A 73 -2.44 -20.49 -16.23
C ARG A 73 -2.99 -19.52 -15.19
N LEU A 74 -2.49 -19.63 -13.99
CA LEU A 74 -2.72 -18.65 -12.95
C LEU A 74 -1.76 -17.48 -13.17
N ILE A 75 -2.32 -16.29 -13.29
CA ILE A 75 -1.56 -15.05 -13.23
C ILE A 75 -1.75 -14.49 -11.83
N LYS A 76 -0.65 -14.37 -11.13
CA LYS A 76 -0.58 -13.60 -9.89
C LYS A 76 0.10 -12.30 -10.26
N GLN A 77 -0.58 -11.17 -10.13
CA GLN A 77 0.17 -9.93 -10.01
C GLN A 77 0.94 -10.04 -8.69
N GLU A 78 2.23 -10.32 -8.80
CA GLU A 78 3.11 -10.22 -7.65
C GLU A 78 3.06 -8.75 -7.22
N ARG A 79 2.30 -8.46 -6.17
CA ARG A 79 2.56 -7.24 -5.44
C ARG A 79 3.98 -7.39 -4.92
N GLU A 80 4.85 -6.56 -5.40
CA GLU A 80 6.15 -6.38 -4.77
C GLU A 80 5.91 -5.76 -3.40
N PHE A 81 5.59 -6.59 -2.42
CA PHE A 81 5.59 -6.18 -1.02
C PHE A 81 7.02 -5.79 -0.65
N LEU A 82 7.13 -4.82 0.22
CA LEU A 82 8.43 -4.46 0.78
C LEU A 82 9.09 -5.70 1.41
N THR A 83 10.37 -5.90 1.13
CA THR A 83 11.17 -6.92 1.81
C THR A 83 11.34 -6.57 3.29
N ASN A 84 11.75 -7.52 4.11
CA ASN A 84 11.99 -7.26 5.54
C ASN A 84 13.05 -6.19 5.76
N GLU A 85 14.07 -6.14 4.91
CA GLU A 85 15.16 -5.17 4.91
C GLU A 85 14.66 -3.77 4.53
N GLU A 86 13.78 -3.68 3.53
CA GLU A 86 13.16 -2.42 3.11
C GLU A 86 12.22 -1.90 4.19
N ILE A 87 11.42 -2.76 4.82
CA ILE A 87 10.57 -2.41 5.96
C ILE A 87 11.40 -1.83 7.10
N PHE A 88 12.52 -2.49 7.44
CA PHE A 88 13.44 -1.99 8.46
C PHE A 88 14.02 -0.63 8.08
N ALA A 89 14.51 -0.47 6.84
CA ALA A 89 15.09 0.79 6.37
C ALA A 89 14.08 1.95 6.41
N VAL A 90 12.85 1.73 5.92
CA VAL A 90 11.77 2.72 5.97
C VAL A 90 11.40 3.07 7.42
N ALA A 91 11.31 2.06 8.31
CA ALA A 91 11.05 2.29 9.72
C ALA A 91 12.11 3.17 10.38
N LYS A 92 13.40 2.96 10.08
CA LYS A 92 14.51 3.79 10.57
C LYS A 92 14.40 5.23 10.10
N VAL A 93 14.08 5.47 8.83
CA VAL A 93 13.88 6.83 8.28
C VAL A 93 12.71 7.53 8.96
N LEU A 94 11.58 6.82 9.17
CA LEU A 94 10.42 7.38 9.85
C LEU A 94 10.73 7.75 11.29
N LEU A 95 11.49 6.94 12.01
CA LEU A 95 11.86 7.17 13.41
C LEU A 95 12.84 8.35 13.57
N GLU A 96 13.67 8.63 12.58
CA GLU A 96 14.53 9.82 12.57
C GLU A 96 13.77 11.09 12.17
N SER A 97 12.60 10.97 11.52
CA SER A 97 11.78 12.13 11.18
C SER A 97 11.16 12.75 12.45
N ARG A 98 10.90 14.05 12.40
CA ARG A 98 10.06 14.77 13.38
C ARG A 98 8.78 15.26 12.69
N GLY A 99 8.37 14.55 11.65
CA GLY A 99 7.23 14.92 10.81
C GLY A 99 5.88 14.53 11.38
N PHE A 100 5.84 13.62 12.35
CA PHE A 100 4.59 13.03 12.83
C PHE A 100 4.45 13.14 14.35
N ASN A 101 3.24 13.26 14.87
CA ASN A 101 3.03 13.08 16.29
C ASN A 101 3.27 11.61 16.69
N LYS A 102 3.42 11.35 17.99
CA LYS A 102 3.80 10.01 18.48
C LYS A 102 2.77 8.94 18.13
N GLN A 103 1.49 9.30 18.07
CA GLN A 103 0.41 8.37 17.75
C GLN A 103 0.40 8.01 16.26
N GLU A 104 0.52 9.01 15.37
CA GLU A 104 0.62 8.79 13.93
C GLU A 104 1.83 7.94 13.58
N LEU A 105 3.02 8.29 14.12
CA LEU A 105 4.23 7.51 13.89
C LEU A 105 4.06 6.06 14.31
N ASN A 106 3.56 5.82 15.53
CA ASN A 106 3.35 4.46 16.01
C ASN A 106 2.40 3.68 15.11
N THR A 107 1.32 4.31 14.65
CA THR A 107 0.36 3.69 13.73
C THR A 107 1.00 3.35 12.38
N LEU A 108 1.81 4.26 11.82
CA LEU A 108 2.54 4.02 10.58
C LEU A 108 3.53 2.86 10.70
N ILE A 109 4.35 2.87 11.77
CA ILE A 109 5.30 1.78 12.03
C ILE A 109 4.57 0.45 12.21
N ASP A 110 3.48 0.40 12.99
CA ASP A 110 2.73 -0.83 13.20
C ASP A 110 2.10 -1.36 11.89
N LYS A 111 1.54 -0.49 11.05
CA LYS A 111 1.03 -0.87 9.73
C LYS A 111 2.13 -1.36 8.78
N LEU A 112 3.29 -0.69 8.78
CA LEU A 112 4.45 -1.10 7.99
C LEU A 112 4.93 -2.49 8.42
N MET A 113 5.01 -2.72 9.73
CA MET A 113 5.42 -4.00 10.33
C MET A 113 4.46 -5.15 9.99
N LEU A 114 3.17 -4.88 9.71
CA LEU A 114 2.23 -5.93 9.30
C LEU A 114 2.60 -6.57 7.95
N GLN A 115 3.35 -5.87 7.11
CA GLN A 115 3.83 -6.39 5.82
C GLN A 115 5.03 -7.36 5.97
N ALA A 116 5.75 -7.28 7.10
CA ALA A 116 6.87 -8.18 7.39
C ALA A 116 6.39 -9.60 7.75
N THR A 117 7.22 -10.61 7.45
CA THR A 117 6.97 -11.97 7.93
C THR A 117 6.90 -12.02 9.46
N PRO A 118 6.13 -12.96 10.07
CA PRO A 118 5.98 -13.02 11.52
C PRO A 118 7.32 -13.09 12.29
N SER A 119 8.29 -13.86 11.79
CA SER A 119 9.62 -13.97 12.39
C SER A 119 10.43 -12.68 12.28
N ALA A 120 10.45 -12.06 11.08
CA ALA A 120 11.15 -10.80 10.87
C ALA A 120 10.53 -9.65 11.67
N ARG A 121 9.21 -9.63 11.83
CA ARG A 121 8.50 -8.64 12.63
C ARG A 121 9.00 -8.58 14.07
N VAL A 122 9.27 -9.72 14.70
CA VAL A 122 9.82 -9.78 16.06
C VAL A 122 11.20 -9.12 16.09
N ASN A 123 12.09 -9.54 15.17
CA ASN A 123 13.46 -9.02 15.10
C ASN A 123 13.49 -7.52 14.82
N ILE A 124 12.69 -7.03 13.85
CA ILE A 124 12.66 -5.60 13.53
C ILE A 124 12.15 -4.79 14.73
N LYS A 125 11.11 -5.28 15.44
CA LYS A 125 10.61 -4.62 16.65
C LYS A 125 11.70 -4.41 17.69
N GLU A 126 12.52 -5.42 17.94
CA GLU A 126 13.64 -5.32 18.87
C GLU A 126 14.69 -4.31 18.41
N LEU A 127 15.02 -4.32 17.11
CA LEU A 127 16.01 -3.42 16.52
C LEU A 127 15.62 -1.95 16.55
N ILE A 128 14.31 -1.64 16.49
CA ILE A 128 13.81 -0.24 16.49
C ILE A 128 13.23 0.20 17.84
N LEU A 129 13.24 -0.66 18.86
CA LEU A 129 12.59 -0.40 20.14
C LEU A 129 13.09 0.86 20.82
N ASN A 130 14.40 1.04 20.84
CA ASN A 130 15.04 2.18 21.49
C ASN A 130 14.70 3.51 20.82
N GLU A 131 14.78 3.59 19.49
CA GLU A 131 14.45 4.78 18.73
C GLU A 131 12.96 5.10 18.84
N ARG A 132 12.09 4.07 18.77
CA ARG A 132 10.66 4.24 18.96
C ARG A 132 10.29 4.80 20.33
N PHE A 133 10.99 4.37 21.38
CA PHE A 133 10.79 4.85 22.74
C PHE A 133 11.23 6.33 22.87
N HIS A 134 12.40 6.67 22.31
CA HIS A 134 13.02 7.99 22.41
C HIS A 134 12.59 8.95 21.28
N TYR A 135 11.62 8.56 20.45
CA TYR A 135 11.13 9.43 19.38
C TYR A 135 10.69 10.79 19.88
N ILE A 136 11.20 11.85 19.24
CA ILE A 136 10.90 13.24 19.57
C ILE A 136 9.87 13.78 18.58
N PRO A 137 8.58 13.88 18.95
CA PRO A 137 7.55 14.41 18.07
C PRO A 137 7.66 15.93 17.88
N PRO A 138 7.01 16.51 16.87
CA PRO A 138 6.90 17.95 16.73
C PRO A 138 6.17 18.56 17.94
N ARG A 139 6.58 19.77 18.35
CA ARG A 139 6.07 20.43 19.57
C ARG A 139 4.57 20.71 19.57
N HIS A 140 3.98 20.90 18.38
CA HIS A 140 2.54 21.20 18.27
C HIS A 140 1.62 20.00 18.61
N GLY A 141 2.14 18.76 18.54
CA GLY A 141 1.40 17.52 18.86
C GLY A 141 0.21 17.21 17.95
N LYS A 142 -0.07 18.05 16.96
CA LYS A 142 -1.20 17.86 16.03
C LYS A 142 -0.89 16.77 15.02
N PRO A 143 -1.93 16.03 14.53
CA PRO A 143 -1.77 15.11 13.42
C PRO A 143 -1.42 15.88 12.14
N LEU A 144 -0.62 15.26 11.26
CA LEU A 144 -0.15 15.88 10.02
C LEU A 144 -0.49 15.10 8.76
N ILE A 145 -0.78 13.82 8.86
CA ILE A 145 -1.00 12.97 7.68
C ILE A 145 -2.17 13.49 6.84
N GLU A 146 -3.32 13.75 7.48
CA GLU A 146 -4.50 14.26 6.80
C GLU A 146 -4.30 15.68 6.25
N PRO A 147 -3.81 16.67 7.02
CA PRO A 147 -3.46 17.98 6.49
C PRO A 147 -2.45 17.98 5.34
N LEU A 148 -1.46 17.08 5.34
CA LEU A 148 -0.51 16.94 4.23
C LEU A 148 -1.20 16.47 2.96
N TRP A 149 -2.15 15.54 3.09
CA TRP A 149 -2.95 15.08 1.96
C TRP A 149 -3.82 16.19 1.40
N GLU A 150 -4.58 16.89 2.24
CA GLU A 150 -5.43 18.03 1.87
C GLU A 150 -4.62 19.12 1.17
N LEU A 151 -3.46 19.49 1.72
CA LEU A 151 -2.56 20.47 1.10
C LEU A 151 -2.11 20.03 -0.29
N ASN A 152 -1.82 18.74 -0.48
CA ASN A 152 -1.43 18.21 -1.78
C ASN A 152 -2.59 18.28 -2.81
N GLU A 153 -3.83 18.06 -2.39
CA GLU A 153 -5.01 18.25 -3.23
C GLU A 153 -5.16 19.71 -3.67
N HIS A 154 -4.99 20.67 -2.75
CA HIS A 154 -5.01 22.10 -3.07
C HIS A 154 -3.88 22.50 -4.03
N ILE A 155 -2.68 21.92 -3.89
CA ILE A 155 -1.57 22.12 -4.82
C ILE A 155 -1.94 21.60 -6.21
N PHE A 156 -2.47 20.37 -6.28
CA PHE A 156 -2.85 19.75 -7.54
C PHE A 156 -3.93 20.55 -8.27
N ASN A 157 -4.95 21.03 -7.55
CA ASN A 157 -6.04 21.84 -8.07
C ASN A 157 -5.67 23.31 -8.27
N LYS A 158 -4.46 23.74 -7.88
CA LYS A 158 -3.97 25.13 -7.95
C LYS A 158 -4.88 26.12 -7.18
N GLU A 159 -5.46 25.67 -6.09
CA GLU A 159 -6.36 26.45 -5.26
C GLU A 159 -5.59 27.38 -4.31
N ILE A 160 -6.15 28.57 -4.06
CA ILE A 160 -5.63 29.48 -3.03
C ILE A 160 -6.19 29.01 -1.67
N ILE A 161 -5.29 28.92 -0.69
CA ILE A 161 -5.65 28.53 0.68
C ILE A 161 -5.41 29.65 1.66
N GLU A 162 -6.14 29.62 2.77
CA GLU A 162 -6.01 30.55 3.89
C GLU A 162 -5.75 29.77 5.17
N PHE A 163 -4.82 30.25 5.99
CA PHE A 163 -4.50 29.63 7.28
C PHE A 163 -3.90 30.63 8.26
N ASP A 164 -4.03 30.33 9.54
CA ASP A 164 -3.33 31.06 10.61
C ASP A 164 -1.95 30.48 10.83
N TYR A 165 -0.94 31.31 10.70
CA TYR A 165 0.45 30.93 10.86
C TYR A 165 1.08 31.61 12.08
N VAL A 166 1.67 30.81 12.94
CA VAL A 166 2.42 31.31 14.10
C VAL A 166 3.90 31.20 13.82
N ARG A 167 4.57 32.33 13.78
CA ARG A 167 6.03 32.41 13.56
C ARG A 167 6.81 31.90 14.78
N LYS A 168 8.11 31.67 14.60
CA LYS A 168 9.01 31.22 15.66
C LYS A 168 9.08 32.21 16.84
N ASP A 169 8.89 33.50 16.59
CA ASP A 169 8.83 34.58 17.57
C ASP A 169 7.50 34.69 18.31
N GLY A 170 6.53 33.81 18.00
CA GLY A 170 5.19 33.80 18.58
C GLY A 170 4.18 34.70 17.88
N ALA A 171 4.59 35.51 16.90
CA ALA A 171 3.67 36.37 16.17
C ALA A 171 2.73 35.54 15.30
N ALA A 172 1.42 35.67 15.56
CA ALA A 172 0.37 35.05 14.74
C ALA A 172 -0.01 35.97 13.59
N SER A 173 -0.28 35.38 12.41
CA SER A 173 -0.72 36.13 11.25
C SER A 173 -1.58 35.24 10.36
N HIS A 174 -2.66 35.82 9.84
CA HIS A 174 -3.47 35.17 8.81
C HIS A 174 -2.74 35.24 7.47
N ARG A 175 -2.71 34.12 6.73
CA ARG A 175 -2.01 34.01 5.43
C ARG A 175 -2.96 33.50 4.37
N LYS A 176 -2.92 34.17 3.21
CA LYS A 176 -3.59 33.76 2.00
C LYS A 176 -2.51 33.48 0.96
N VAL A 177 -2.42 32.23 0.51
CA VAL A 177 -1.29 31.80 -0.32
C VAL A 177 -1.76 30.88 -1.46
N LYS A 178 -0.98 30.88 -2.52
CA LYS A 178 -1.07 29.89 -3.61
C LYS A 178 -0.01 28.81 -3.35
N PRO A 179 -0.40 27.62 -2.90
CA PRO A 179 0.53 26.56 -2.58
C PRO A 179 1.20 26.03 -3.85
N LEU A 180 2.50 25.70 -3.78
CA LEU A 180 3.30 25.20 -4.89
C LEU A 180 3.74 23.77 -4.69
N SER A 181 4.28 23.47 -3.51
CA SER A 181 4.79 22.14 -3.20
C SER A 181 4.89 21.90 -1.70
N LEU A 182 4.88 20.62 -1.33
CA LEU A 182 5.28 20.15 -0.02
C LEU A 182 6.71 19.62 -0.11
N MET A 183 7.53 19.98 0.86
CA MET A 183 8.91 19.52 0.96
C MET A 183 9.15 18.92 2.36
N PHE A 184 9.87 17.80 2.42
CA PHE A 184 10.40 17.28 3.67
C PHE A 184 11.89 17.57 3.72
N SER A 185 12.32 18.33 4.72
CA SER A 185 13.72 18.68 4.93
C SER A 185 13.99 18.90 6.42
N ASP A 186 15.20 18.66 6.87
CA ASP A 186 15.63 18.89 8.25
C ASP A 186 14.64 18.36 9.29
N TYR A 187 14.15 17.14 9.08
CA TYR A 187 13.20 16.41 9.94
C TYR A 187 11.75 16.92 9.94
N TYR A 188 11.39 17.94 9.13
CA TYR A 188 10.06 18.56 9.13
C TYR A 188 9.47 18.68 7.74
N PHE A 189 8.14 18.79 7.69
CA PHE A 189 7.43 19.16 6.47
C PHE A 189 7.34 20.67 6.34
N TYR A 190 7.46 21.16 5.11
CA TYR A 190 7.39 22.57 4.75
C TYR A 190 6.43 22.73 3.58
N LEU A 191 5.59 23.75 3.65
CA LEU A 191 4.80 24.24 2.53
C LEU A 191 5.56 25.37 1.84
N ILE A 192 5.79 25.25 0.56
CA ILE A 192 6.31 26.30 -0.31
C ILE A 192 5.14 26.93 -1.04
N ALA A 193 4.96 28.25 -0.93
CA ALA A 193 3.82 28.95 -1.51
C ALA A 193 4.13 30.39 -1.90
N TRP A 194 3.47 30.88 -2.94
CA TRP A 194 3.41 32.30 -3.26
C TRP A 194 2.40 33.00 -2.34
N MET A 195 2.72 34.24 -1.91
CA MET A 195 1.72 35.10 -1.27
C MET A 195 0.68 35.50 -2.32
N ALA A 196 -0.62 35.43 -1.95
CA ALA A 196 -1.70 35.74 -2.88
C ALA A 196 -1.85 37.25 -3.16
N ASP A 197 -1.23 38.10 -2.35
CA ASP A 197 -1.19 39.55 -2.45
C ASP A 197 0.03 40.09 -3.23
N ASP A 198 0.78 39.19 -3.86
CA ASP A 198 2.02 39.51 -4.60
C ASP A 198 3.03 40.36 -3.81
N SER A 199 2.95 40.28 -2.47
CA SER A 199 3.81 41.08 -1.56
C SER A 199 5.29 40.68 -1.60
N LYS A 200 5.62 39.59 -2.30
CA LYS A 200 6.99 39.08 -2.45
C LYS A 200 7.26 38.53 -3.86
N ASP A 201 8.45 38.78 -4.35
CA ASP A 201 8.95 38.29 -5.64
C ASP A 201 9.55 36.86 -5.55
N TYR A 202 9.39 36.17 -4.44
CA TYR A 202 9.88 34.82 -4.20
C TYR A 202 8.90 34.01 -3.34
N PRO A 203 8.87 32.66 -3.50
CA PRO A 203 8.03 31.80 -2.68
C PRO A 203 8.41 31.87 -1.21
N THR A 204 7.41 31.83 -0.34
CA THR A 204 7.60 31.78 1.10
C THR A 204 7.52 30.31 1.57
N VAL A 205 8.36 29.97 2.55
CA VAL A 205 8.41 28.65 3.17
C VAL A 205 7.73 28.72 4.53
N PHE A 206 6.76 27.85 4.73
CA PHE A 206 6.00 27.70 5.99
C PHE A 206 6.28 26.31 6.59
N ARG A 207 6.45 26.25 7.89
CA ARG A 207 6.68 25.00 8.63
C ARG A 207 5.51 24.71 9.53
#